data_fd17a36c506fa28aa875a3ba86af1be5
#
_entry.id   fd17a36c506fa28aa875a3ba86af1be5
#
_cell.length_a   1.000
_cell.length_b   1.000
_cell.length_c   1.000
_cell.angle_alpha   90.00
_cell.angle_beta   90.00
_cell.angle_gamma   90.00
#
_symmetry.space_group_name_H-M   'P 1'
#
loop_
_entity.id
_entity.type
_entity.pdbx_description
1 polymer ?
#
loop_
_entity_poly.entity_id
_entity_poly.type
_entity_poly.pdbx_seq_one_letter_code
_entity_poly.pdbx_strand_id
1 'polypeptide(L)'
;MIDFQKLPSPCFVLDEQLLDRNLAVIDRVRRESGAEVIVALKACAMWSIFPELAQHSDGATASSLAEARLVFEEFGRPAHTYAPVYTDRNIEEILDCSDHITFNSVAQFERFGQMALLRGISCGLRINPGYSPVETDLYNPCVPGSRLGIPAGELKELPAGVEGLHFHVLCESRPEHLRLALDAVEKRFGRFLDRIKWLNMGGGHLMTHKDYDCDELIRILQEFKAKYPNLRLILEPGSAFTWRTGYLVSTVEDIVENGGVRTAMLDVSFACHMPDCLEMPYKPAILGARDPEPGEKGWRMGGNSCLAGDYYGDWIFDRDLRVGDRIVFEDMIHYTMVKTTMFNGVAHPAIAIVRRDGAIVIKRKTAYEDFKSRMS
;
A
#
# COMPACT_ATOMS: atom_id res chain seq x y z
N MET A 1 15.83 -4.91 -21.07
CA MET A 1 14.96 -3.71 -21.18
C MET A 1 13.60 -4.15 -21.67
N ILE A 2 12.51 -3.71 -21.05
CA ILE A 2 11.13 -4.08 -21.42
C ILE A 2 10.78 -3.49 -22.79
N ASP A 3 10.23 -4.32 -23.68
CA ASP A 3 9.65 -3.86 -24.93
C ASP A 3 8.16 -3.51 -24.70
N PHE A 4 7.89 -2.26 -24.36
CA PHE A 4 6.54 -1.77 -24.06
C PHE A 4 5.59 -1.83 -25.25
N GLN A 5 6.08 -1.96 -26.48
CA GLN A 5 5.23 -2.12 -27.65
C GLN A 5 4.53 -3.48 -27.72
N LYS A 6 5.08 -4.49 -27.04
CA LYS A 6 4.50 -5.83 -26.97
C LYS A 6 3.42 -5.98 -25.90
N LEU A 7 3.26 -4.98 -25.02
CA LEU A 7 2.25 -5.02 -23.99
C LEU A 7 0.89 -4.53 -24.53
N PRO A 8 -0.22 -5.06 -24.00
CA PRO A 8 -1.52 -4.45 -24.25
C PRO A 8 -1.54 -3.01 -23.70
N SER A 9 -2.47 -2.20 -24.18
CA SER A 9 -2.71 -0.85 -23.65
C SER A 9 -4.19 -0.68 -23.38
N PRO A 10 -4.58 -0.11 -22.21
CA PRO A 10 -3.71 0.20 -21.07
C PRO A 10 -3.29 -1.05 -20.28
N CYS A 11 -2.13 -1.00 -19.57
CA CYS A 11 -1.62 -2.15 -18.84
C CYS A 11 -0.75 -1.77 -17.64
N PHE A 12 -1.09 -2.28 -16.45
CA PHE A 12 -0.14 -2.36 -15.34
C PHE A 12 0.84 -3.50 -15.58
N VAL A 13 2.13 -3.23 -15.52
CA VAL A 13 3.18 -4.23 -15.75
C VAL A 13 4.21 -4.22 -14.63
N LEU A 14 4.40 -5.35 -13.99
CA LEU A 14 5.42 -5.59 -12.98
C LEU A 14 6.66 -6.23 -13.62
N ASP A 15 7.85 -5.78 -13.22
CA ASP A 15 9.15 -6.38 -13.57
C ASP A 15 9.66 -7.22 -12.40
N GLU A 16 9.80 -8.53 -12.60
CA GLU A 16 10.29 -9.45 -11.56
C GLU A 16 11.73 -9.16 -11.14
N GLN A 17 12.59 -8.65 -12.03
CA GLN A 17 13.97 -8.31 -11.65
C GLN A 17 14.02 -7.11 -10.70
N LEU A 18 13.11 -6.15 -10.88
CA LEU A 18 12.97 -5.01 -9.97
C LEU A 18 12.36 -5.44 -8.63
N LEU A 19 11.40 -6.36 -8.66
CA LEU A 19 10.83 -6.96 -7.45
C LEU A 19 11.90 -7.67 -6.62
N ASP A 20 12.75 -8.50 -7.24
CA ASP A 20 13.83 -9.23 -6.56
C ASP A 20 14.75 -8.30 -5.77
N ARG A 21 15.06 -7.10 -6.31
CA ARG A 21 15.87 -6.10 -5.60
C ARG A 21 15.22 -5.64 -4.31
N ASN A 22 13.91 -5.38 -4.35
CA ASN A 22 13.17 -4.97 -3.16
C ASN A 22 13.09 -6.10 -2.13
N LEU A 23 12.81 -7.31 -2.59
CA LEU A 23 12.73 -8.48 -1.73
C LEU A 23 14.06 -8.76 -1.00
N ALA A 24 15.19 -8.55 -1.67
CA ALA A 24 16.51 -8.69 -1.05
C ALA A 24 16.74 -7.69 0.10
N VAL A 25 16.28 -6.44 -0.06
CA VAL A 25 16.35 -5.41 1.00
C VAL A 25 15.46 -5.78 2.18
N ILE A 26 14.22 -6.19 1.90
CA ILE A 26 13.25 -6.59 2.92
C ILE A 26 13.76 -7.80 3.71
N ASP A 27 14.29 -8.81 3.04
CA ASP A 27 14.90 -9.99 3.66
C ASP A 27 16.07 -9.61 4.58
N ARG A 28 16.91 -8.66 4.16
CA ARG A 28 17.98 -8.17 4.98
C ARG A 28 17.46 -7.55 6.28
N VAL A 29 16.52 -6.62 6.19
CA VAL A 29 15.91 -5.96 7.35
C VAL A 29 15.27 -7.00 8.27
N ARG A 30 14.50 -7.95 7.74
CA ARG A 30 13.85 -9.01 8.49
C ARG A 30 14.84 -9.87 9.28
N ARG A 31 15.89 -10.36 8.61
CA ARG A 31 16.89 -11.26 9.24
C ARG A 31 17.77 -10.55 10.27
N GLU A 32 18.24 -9.35 9.95
CA GLU A 32 19.18 -8.62 10.80
C GLU A 32 18.49 -7.96 11.99
N SER A 33 17.27 -7.48 11.84
CA SER A 33 16.53 -6.86 12.95
C SER A 33 15.87 -7.87 13.90
N GLY A 34 15.55 -9.07 13.41
CA GLY A 34 14.73 -10.07 14.13
C GLY A 34 13.27 -9.64 14.31
N ALA A 35 12.82 -8.63 13.58
CA ALA A 35 11.41 -8.27 13.50
C ALA A 35 10.72 -9.07 12.37
N GLU A 36 9.45 -9.41 12.57
CA GLU A 36 8.61 -9.98 11.53
C GLU A 36 8.20 -8.88 10.55
N VAL A 37 8.25 -9.18 9.26
CA VAL A 37 7.83 -8.25 8.20
C VAL A 37 6.70 -8.89 7.42
N ILE A 38 5.51 -8.27 7.44
CA ILE A 38 4.31 -8.77 6.77
C ILE A 38 3.84 -7.80 5.70
N VAL A 39 3.29 -8.31 4.60
CA VAL A 39 2.86 -7.52 3.43
C VAL A 39 1.54 -6.83 3.71
N ALA A 40 1.45 -5.50 3.52
CA ALA A 40 0.17 -4.80 3.63
C ALA A 40 -0.57 -4.77 2.28
N LEU A 41 -1.68 -5.53 2.18
CA LEU A 41 -2.45 -5.66 0.93
C LEU A 41 -3.04 -4.34 0.45
N LYS A 42 -3.36 -3.42 1.35
CA LYS A 42 -3.86 -2.08 0.98
C LYS A 42 -2.96 -1.33 -0.01
N ALA A 43 -1.67 -1.69 -0.06
CA ALA A 43 -0.72 -1.10 -0.99
C ALA A 43 -0.32 -2.06 -2.12
N CYS A 44 -0.42 -3.37 -1.92
CA CYS A 44 -0.01 -4.37 -2.90
C CYS A 44 -0.92 -5.60 -2.82
N ALA A 45 -1.95 -5.66 -3.66
CA ALA A 45 -2.88 -6.78 -3.74
C ALA A 45 -2.81 -7.55 -5.07
N MET A 46 -1.69 -7.46 -5.79
CA MET A 46 -1.45 -8.22 -7.01
C MET A 46 -1.15 -9.68 -6.64
N TRP A 47 -2.20 -10.47 -6.39
CA TRP A 47 -2.09 -11.83 -5.87
C TRP A 47 -1.22 -12.77 -6.72
N SER A 48 -1.06 -12.52 -8.02
CA SER A 48 -0.21 -13.34 -8.88
C SER A 48 1.29 -13.31 -8.55
N ILE A 49 1.73 -12.41 -7.64
CA ILE A 49 3.08 -12.38 -7.08
C ILE A 49 3.15 -12.84 -5.61
N PHE A 50 2.02 -13.19 -4.99
CA PHE A 50 2.00 -13.63 -3.59
C PHE A 50 2.89 -14.84 -3.29
N PRO A 51 3.02 -15.86 -4.17
CA PRO A 51 3.96 -16.94 -3.94
C PRO A 51 5.41 -16.46 -3.76
N GLU A 52 5.80 -15.39 -4.45
CA GLU A 52 7.11 -14.76 -4.32
C GLU A 52 7.20 -13.96 -3.00
N LEU A 53 6.21 -13.11 -2.74
CA LEU A 53 6.17 -12.31 -1.51
C LEU A 53 6.17 -13.19 -0.25
N ALA A 54 5.49 -14.33 -0.28
CA ALA A 54 5.38 -15.26 0.85
C ALA A 54 6.73 -15.92 1.23
N GLN A 55 7.69 -15.97 0.32
CA GLN A 55 9.04 -16.48 0.60
C GLN A 55 9.90 -15.44 1.33
N HIS A 56 9.57 -14.15 1.16
CA HIS A 56 10.35 -13.01 1.65
C HIS A 56 9.64 -12.23 2.75
N SER A 57 8.56 -12.76 3.32
CA SER A 57 7.78 -12.15 4.40
C SER A 57 7.28 -13.20 5.38
N ASP A 58 6.87 -12.76 6.57
CA ASP A 58 6.38 -13.65 7.63
C ASP A 58 4.85 -13.84 7.56
N GLY A 59 4.17 -13.06 6.72
CA GLY A 59 2.71 -13.10 6.53
C GLY A 59 2.21 -11.93 5.71
N ALA A 60 0.91 -11.66 5.81
CA ALA A 60 0.29 -10.51 5.19
C ALA A 60 -0.81 -9.92 6.08
N THR A 61 -1.03 -8.60 5.99
CA THR A 61 -2.08 -7.91 6.72
C THR A 61 -3.22 -7.49 5.80
N ALA A 62 -4.44 -7.63 6.30
CA ALA A 62 -5.68 -7.34 5.61
C ALA A 62 -6.47 -6.25 6.33
N SER A 63 -7.16 -5.40 5.55
CA SER A 63 -7.98 -4.29 6.08
C SER A 63 -9.47 -4.44 5.79
N SER A 64 -9.89 -5.59 5.26
CA SER A 64 -11.27 -5.95 4.97
C SER A 64 -11.45 -7.46 4.88
N LEU A 65 -12.71 -7.92 4.84
CA LEU A 65 -13.03 -9.33 4.56
C LEU A 65 -12.45 -9.79 3.21
N ALA A 66 -12.58 -8.96 2.18
CA ALA A 66 -12.08 -9.32 0.85
C ALA A 66 -10.55 -9.50 0.84
N GLU A 67 -9.81 -8.60 1.51
CA GLU A 67 -8.36 -8.76 1.67
C GLU A 67 -7.99 -9.96 2.55
N ALA A 68 -8.72 -10.22 3.66
CA ALA A 68 -8.46 -11.36 4.52
C ALA A 68 -8.64 -12.69 3.77
N ARG A 69 -9.71 -12.81 2.99
CA ARG A 69 -9.92 -13.96 2.10
C ARG A 69 -8.83 -14.09 1.06
N LEU A 70 -8.44 -12.98 0.42
CA LEU A 70 -7.38 -12.99 -0.59
C LEU A 70 -6.03 -13.46 0.00
N VAL A 71 -5.70 -13.06 1.24
CA VAL A 71 -4.54 -13.57 1.95
C VAL A 71 -4.69 -15.06 2.21
N PHE A 72 -5.81 -15.50 2.73
CA PHE A 72 -6.04 -16.91 3.08
C PHE A 72 -6.00 -17.81 1.84
N GLU A 73 -6.66 -17.39 0.76
CA GLU A 73 -6.81 -18.19 -0.46
C GLU A 73 -5.53 -18.20 -1.32
N GLU A 74 -4.83 -17.06 -1.47
CA GLU A 74 -3.75 -16.90 -2.46
C GLU A 74 -2.35 -16.73 -1.84
N PHE A 75 -2.26 -16.21 -0.60
CA PHE A 75 -1.00 -16.16 0.13
C PHE A 75 -0.70 -17.46 0.87
N GLY A 76 -1.73 -18.28 1.09
CA GLY A 76 -1.65 -19.60 1.70
C GLY A 76 -1.38 -19.58 3.20
N ARG A 77 -1.69 -18.48 3.89
CA ARG A 77 -1.58 -18.29 5.35
C ARG A 77 -2.77 -17.50 5.87
N PRO A 78 -3.14 -17.65 7.16
CA PRO A 78 -4.09 -16.73 7.79
C PRO A 78 -3.56 -15.30 7.82
N ALA A 79 -4.48 -14.33 7.78
CA ALA A 79 -4.15 -12.91 7.77
C ALA A 79 -3.93 -12.35 9.20
N HIS A 80 -3.08 -11.32 9.29
CA HIS A 80 -3.15 -10.34 10.36
C HIS A 80 -4.20 -9.29 9.96
N THR A 81 -5.37 -9.30 10.57
CA THR A 81 -6.47 -8.42 10.15
C THR A 81 -6.65 -7.23 11.06
N TYR A 82 -6.63 -6.04 10.47
CA TYR A 82 -7.07 -4.81 11.09
C TYR A 82 -8.03 -4.06 10.16
N ALA A 83 -9.25 -3.83 10.63
CA ALA A 83 -10.19 -2.90 10.03
C ALA A 83 -10.67 -1.88 11.06
N PRO A 84 -10.94 -0.62 10.66
CA PRO A 84 -11.45 0.39 11.59
C PRO A 84 -12.79 0.00 12.22
N VAL A 85 -13.57 -0.81 11.52
CA VAL A 85 -14.87 -1.32 12.01
C VAL A 85 -15.11 -2.75 11.54
N TYR A 86 -15.56 -3.59 12.46
CA TYR A 86 -16.11 -4.92 12.19
C TYR A 86 -17.61 -4.91 12.39
N THR A 87 -18.33 -5.76 11.67
CA THR A 87 -19.80 -5.87 11.75
C THR A 87 -20.21 -7.32 11.98
N ASP A 88 -21.42 -7.54 12.52
CA ASP A 88 -21.97 -8.90 12.70
C ASP A 88 -22.07 -9.66 11.37
N ARG A 89 -22.14 -8.96 10.25
CA ARG A 89 -22.26 -9.56 8.91
C ARG A 89 -20.95 -10.15 8.38
N ASN A 90 -19.80 -9.66 8.86
CA ASN A 90 -18.50 -10.04 8.27
C ASN A 90 -17.50 -10.61 9.26
N ILE A 91 -17.75 -10.47 10.57
CA ILE A 91 -16.75 -10.84 11.58
C ILE A 91 -16.43 -12.34 11.55
N GLU A 92 -17.43 -13.22 11.41
CA GLU A 92 -17.19 -14.66 11.41
C GLU A 92 -16.28 -15.09 10.26
N GLU A 93 -16.58 -14.65 9.03
CA GLU A 93 -15.73 -14.96 7.88
C GLU A 93 -14.33 -14.35 7.98
N ILE A 94 -14.19 -13.14 8.57
CA ILE A 94 -12.89 -12.55 8.85
C ILE A 94 -12.09 -13.41 9.82
N LEU A 95 -12.73 -13.89 10.89
CA LEU A 95 -12.07 -14.76 11.87
C LEU A 95 -11.63 -16.10 11.27
N ASP A 96 -12.41 -16.66 10.34
CA ASP A 96 -12.06 -17.89 9.64
C ASP A 96 -10.84 -17.75 8.74
N CYS A 97 -10.51 -16.51 8.33
CA CYS A 97 -9.36 -16.17 7.47
C CYS A 97 -8.16 -15.57 8.25
N SER A 98 -8.24 -15.42 9.56
CA SER A 98 -7.25 -14.67 10.35
C SER A 98 -6.67 -15.49 11.51
N ASP A 99 -5.39 -15.28 11.84
CA ASP A 99 -4.76 -15.76 13.08
C ASP A 99 -4.46 -14.65 14.09
N HIS A 100 -4.43 -13.39 13.59
CA HIS A 100 -4.35 -12.20 14.40
C HIS A 100 -5.46 -11.24 14.01
N ILE A 101 -6.13 -10.65 15.01
CA ILE A 101 -7.12 -9.60 14.78
C ILE A 101 -6.86 -8.41 15.69
N THR A 102 -6.85 -7.23 15.12
CA THR A 102 -6.67 -5.97 15.86
C THR A 102 -7.98 -5.17 15.86
N PHE A 103 -8.47 -4.83 17.03
CA PHE A 103 -9.66 -4.02 17.23
C PHE A 103 -9.31 -2.54 17.38
N ASN A 104 -10.11 -1.69 16.79
CA ASN A 104 -9.89 -0.24 16.81
C ASN A 104 -10.31 0.43 18.13
N SER A 105 -11.14 -0.25 18.94
CA SER A 105 -11.62 0.25 20.24
C SER A 105 -11.84 -0.91 21.20
N VAL A 106 -11.87 -0.60 22.51
CA VAL A 106 -12.23 -1.56 23.55
C VAL A 106 -13.64 -2.10 23.33
N ALA A 107 -14.59 -1.23 22.96
CA ALA A 107 -15.98 -1.65 22.69
C ALA A 107 -16.10 -2.67 21.55
N GLN A 108 -15.28 -2.57 20.50
CA GLN A 108 -15.24 -3.61 19.45
C GLN A 108 -14.67 -4.93 19.99
N PHE A 109 -13.62 -4.86 20.81
CA PHE A 109 -13.08 -6.06 21.45
C PHE A 109 -14.11 -6.71 22.39
N GLU A 110 -14.81 -5.93 23.21
CA GLU A 110 -15.90 -6.45 24.08
C GLU A 110 -17.00 -7.13 23.28
N ARG A 111 -17.33 -6.61 22.09
CA ARG A 111 -18.36 -7.19 21.22
C ARG A 111 -17.92 -8.47 20.52
N PHE A 112 -16.70 -8.54 20.03
CA PHE A 112 -16.25 -9.60 19.11
C PHE A 112 -15.06 -10.43 19.63
N GLY A 113 -14.36 -9.93 20.66
CA GLY A 113 -13.13 -10.56 21.12
C GLY A 113 -13.33 -11.99 21.63
N GLN A 114 -14.45 -12.28 22.33
CA GLN A 114 -14.75 -13.63 22.78
C GLN A 114 -14.87 -14.63 21.62
N MET A 115 -15.44 -14.20 20.49
CA MET A 115 -15.55 -15.05 19.28
C MET A 115 -14.16 -15.38 18.71
N ALA A 116 -13.26 -14.39 18.70
CA ALA A 116 -11.89 -14.57 18.25
C ALA A 116 -11.09 -15.48 19.20
N LEU A 117 -11.19 -15.25 20.50
CA LEU A 117 -10.50 -16.05 21.53
C LEU A 117 -10.93 -17.52 21.51
N LEU A 118 -12.22 -17.81 21.32
CA LEU A 118 -12.73 -19.18 21.19
C LEU A 118 -12.20 -19.92 19.96
N ARG A 119 -11.78 -19.18 18.92
CA ARG A 119 -11.13 -19.73 17.72
C ARG A 119 -9.59 -19.78 17.86
N GLY A 120 -9.03 -19.40 19.00
CA GLY A 120 -7.58 -19.36 19.23
C GLY A 120 -6.86 -18.23 18.49
N ILE A 121 -7.60 -17.20 18.06
CA ILE A 121 -7.05 -16.06 17.32
C ILE A 121 -6.43 -15.06 18.30
N SER A 122 -5.22 -14.60 18.01
CA SER A 122 -4.51 -13.62 18.83
C SER A 122 -5.13 -12.23 18.66
N CYS A 123 -5.63 -11.66 19.75
CA CYS A 123 -6.33 -10.39 19.76
C CYS A 123 -5.41 -9.22 20.14
N GLY A 124 -5.51 -8.12 19.43
CA GLY A 124 -4.82 -6.87 19.72
C GLY A 124 -5.73 -5.65 19.72
N LEU A 125 -5.20 -4.55 20.23
CA LEU A 125 -5.84 -3.24 20.18
C LEU A 125 -4.97 -2.26 19.39
N ARG A 126 -5.59 -1.50 18.51
CA ARG A 126 -4.91 -0.36 17.89
C ARG A 126 -4.86 0.80 18.87
N ILE A 127 -3.66 1.30 19.10
CA ILE A 127 -3.41 2.46 19.96
C ILE A 127 -3.03 3.69 19.11
N ASN A 128 -3.36 4.88 19.63
CA ASN A 128 -2.93 6.15 19.09
C ASN A 128 -1.88 6.78 20.03
N PRO A 129 -0.59 6.75 19.68
CA PRO A 129 0.47 7.29 20.53
C PRO A 129 0.50 8.83 20.52
N GLY A 130 -0.34 9.50 19.73
CA GLY A 130 -0.40 10.95 19.65
C GLY A 130 0.88 11.58 19.09
N TYR A 131 1.59 10.83 18.24
CA TYR A 131 2.72 11.27 17.45
C TYR A 131 2.64 10.70 16.05
N SER A 132 2.79 11.54 15.05
CA SER A 132 3.02 11.18 13.65
C SER A 132 3.86 12.27 12.99
N PRO A 133 4.84 11.94 12.16
CA PRO A 133 5.60 12.92 11.38
C PRO A 133 4.85 13.41 10.14
N VAL A 134 3.68 12.84 9.86
CA VAL A 134 2.91 13.11 8.63
C VAL A 134 2.25 14.49 8.74
N GLU A 135 2.59 15.39 7.83
CA GLU A 135 2.08 16.77 7.83
C GLU A 135 0.67 16.85 7.23
N THR A 136 0.35 16.01 6.26
CA THR A 136 -0.96 16.01 5.58
C THR A 136 -2.00 15.32 6.44
N ASP A 137 -3.02 16.04 6.89
CA ASP A 137 -4.09 15.55 7.77
C ASP A 137 -4.78 14.28 7.25
N LEU A 138 -4.95 14.17 5.94
CA LEU A 138 -5.57 12.98 5.29
C LEU A 138 -4.83 11.68 5.62
N TYR A 139 -3.52 11.74 5.83
CA TYR A 139 -2.66 10.58 6.12
C TYR A 139 -2.12 10.56 7.54
N ASN A 140 -2.43 11.58 8.37
CA ASN A 140 -2.00 11.66 9.75
C ASN A 140 -3.05 11.02 10.69
N PRO A 141 -2.82 9.81 11.22
CA PRO A 141 -3.78 9.13 12.10
C PRO A 141 -3.82 9.70 13.53
N CYS A 142 -2.99 10.68 13.84
CA CYS A 142 -2.87 11.29 15.16
C CYS A 142 -3.46 12.71 15.25
N VAL A 143 -4.12 13.19 14.21
CA VAL A 143 -4.82 14.49 14.26
C VAL A 143 -5.92 14.49 15.32
N PRO A 144 -6.26 15.63 15.92
CA PRO A 144 -7.39 15.76 16.83
C PRO A 144 -8.68 15.23 16.18
N GLY A 145 -9.43 14.39 16.90
CA GLY A 145 -10.64 13.77 16.38
C GLY A 145 -10.41 12.55 15.46
N SER A 146 -9.17 12.07 15.33
CA SER A 146 -8.90 10.85 14.55
C SER A 146 -9.75 9.68 15.04
N ARG A 147 -10.37 8.97 14.12
CA ARG A 147 -11.15 7.74 14.38
C ARG A 147 -10.27 6.49 14.55
N LEU A 148 -8.95 6.59 14.44
CA LEU A 148 -8.05 5.45 14.36
C LEU A 148 -7.23 5.28 15.65
N GLY A 149 -7.51 4.16 16.33
CA GLY A 149 -6.79 3.74 17.54
C GLY A 149 -7.22 4.47 18.82
N ILE A 150 -6.92 3.86 19.93
CA ILE A 150 -7.32 4.27 21.27
C ILE A 150 -6.28 5.25 21.84
N PRO A 151 -6.64 6.49 22.19
CA PRO A 151 -5.75 7.42 22.88
C PRO A 151 -5.33 6.87 24.26
N ALA A 152 -4.13 7.24 24.70
CA ALA A 152 -3.58 6.74 25.98
C ALA A 152 -4.47 7.03 27.19
N GLY A 153 -5.16 8.16 27.19
CA GLY A 153 -6.08 8.56 28.28
C GLY A 153 -7.32 7.67 28.38
N GLU A 154 -7.69 6.96 27.30
CA GLU A 154 -8.89 6.12 27.23
C GLU A 154 -8.59 4.65 27.51
N LEU A 155 -7.37 4.16 27.27
CA LEU A 155 -6.98 2.79 27.61
C LEU A 155 -6.47 2.74 29.06
N LYS A 156 -7.37 2.49 29.99
CA LYS A 156 -7.03 2.41 31.44
C LYS A 156 -6.33 1.10 31.78
N GLU A 157 -6.88 -0.03 31.29
CA GLU A 157 -6.40 -1.38 31.50
C GLU A 157 -6.45 -2.16 30.19
N LEU A 158 -5.58 -3.17 30.06
CA LEU A 158 -5.68 -4.14 28.97
C LEU A 158 -6.82 -5.11 29.30
N PRO A 159 -7.84 -5.21 28.41
CA PRO A 159 -8.86 -6.24 28.58
C PRO A 159 -8.25 -7.65 28.61
N ALA A 160 -8.84 -8.55 29.38
CA ALA A 160 -8.40 -9.94 29.44
C ALA A 160 -8.52 -10.59 28.05
N GLY A 161 -7.45 -11.27 27.61
CA GLY A 161 -7.38 -11.89 26.29
C GLY A 161 -6.74 -11.00 25.21
N VAL A 162 -6.45 -9.74 25.48
CA VAL A 162 -5.65 -8.91 24.57
C VAL A 162 -4.18 -9.31 24.72
N GLU A 163 -3.59 -9.74 23.62
CA GLU A 163 -2.21 -10.23 23.55
C GLU A 163 -1.26 -9.28 22.82
N GLY A 164 -1.78 -8.28 22.13
CA GLY A 164 -0.95 -7.37 21.36
C GLY A 164 -1.43 -5.93 21.30
N LEU A 165 -0.51 -5.05 20.93
CA LEU A 165 -0.82 -3.67 20.55
C LEU A 165 -0.37 -3.41 19.13
N HIS A 166 -1.10 -2.55 18.45
CA HIS A 166 -0.80 -2.11 17.08
C HIS A 166 -0.85 -0.60 17.00
N PHE A 167 0.09 -0.01 16.32
CA PHE A 167 0.00 1.38 15.87
C PHE A 167 0.43 1.51 14.42
N HIS A 168 -0.10 2.50 13.71
CA HIS A 168 0.35 2.83 12.35
C HIS A 168 0.25 4.34 12.21
N VAL A 169 1.41 5.00 12.29
CA VAL A 169 1.53 6.48 12.40
C VAL A 169 2.55 7.06 11.41
N LEU A 170 3.16 6.20 10.60
CA LEU A 170 4.16 6.58 9.62
C LEU A 170 3.60 6.42 8.20
N CYS A 171 4.06 7.29 7.29
CA CYS A 171 3.79 7.21 5.86
C CYS A 171 5.04 7.71 5.14
N GLU A 172 5.68 6.86 4.33
CA GLU A 172 6.93 7.14 3.60
C GLU A 172 7.99 7.85 4.49
N SER A 173 8.09 7.36 5.71
CA SER A 173 8.86 8.01 6.77
C SER A 173 10.25 7.41 6.88
N ARG A 174 11.19 8.20 7.43
CA ARG A 174 12.56 7.77 7.72
C ARG A 174 12.64 6.97 9.02
N PRO A 175 13.71 6.19 9.26
CA PRO A 175 13.88 5.38 10.47
C PRO A 175 13.79 6.18 11.78
N GLU A 176 14.31 7.42 11.80
CA GLU A 176 14.28 8.28 12.98
C GLU A 176 12.85 8.56 13.46
N HIS A 177 11.91 8.60 12.53
CA HIS A 177 10.49 8.77 12.87
C HIS A 177 9.91 7.55 13.60
N LEU A 178 10.41 6.34 13.30
CA LEU A 178 10.06 5.16 14.09
C LEU A 178 10.55 5.29 15.53
N ARG A 179 11.79 5.75 15.74
CA ARG A 179 12.33 6.00 17.08
C ARG A 179 11.41 6.93 17.88
N LEU A 180 11.03 8.07 17.31
CA LEU A 180 10.13 9.02 17.96
C LEU A 180 8.73 8.43 18.21
N ALA A 181 8.24 7.59 17.31
CA ALA A 181 6.98 6.89 17.51
C ALA A 181 7.07 5.88 18.67
N LEU A 182 8.16 5.12 18.76
CA LEU A 182 8.43 4.19 19.86
C LEU A 182 8.57 4.92 21.20
N ASP A 183 9.27 6.05 21.25
CA ASP A 183 9.37 6.90 22.45
C ASP A 183 7.97 7.36 22.91
N ALA A 184 7.11 7.74 21.96
CA ALA A 184 5.74 8.11 22.25
C ALA A 184 4.89 6.93 22.77
N VAL A 185 5.09 5.73 22.22
CA VAL A 185 4.44 4.50 22.69
C VAL A 185 4.93 4.13 24.09
N GLU A 186 6.22 4.14 24.34
CA GLU A 186 6.79 3.86 25.67
C GLU A 186 6.28 4.84 26.73
N LYS A 187 6.29 6.13 26.40
CA LYS A 187 5.82 7.17 27.32
C LYS A 187 4.35 7.02 27.71
N ARG A 188 3.51 6.59 26.79
CA ARG A 188 2.05 6.60 26.95
C ARG A 188 1.46 5.23 27.23
N PHE A 189 2.07 4.15 26.71
CA PHE A 189 1.59 2.78 26.77
C PHE A 189 2.61 1.81 27.35
N GLY A 190 3.79 2.27 27.79
CA GLY A 190 4.90 1.45 28.28
C GLY A 190 4.49 0.45 29.38
N ARG A 191 3.53 0.83 30.26
CA ARG A 191 2.98 -0.05 31.31
C ARG A 191 2.33 -1.34 30.79
N PHE A 192 2.07 -1.43 29.48
CA PHE A 192 1.46 -2.60 28.85
C PHE A 192 2.47 -3.47 28.11
N LEU A 193 3.65 -2.96 27.76
CA LEU A 193 4.59 -3.64 26.86
C LEU A 193 5.12 -4.97 27.44
N ASP A 194 5.30 -5.07 28.76
CA ASP A 194 5.69 -6.32 29.43
C ASP A 194 4.53 -7.32 29.60
N ARG A 195 3.31 -6.91 29.26
CA ARG A 195 2.08 -7.69 29.44
C ARG A 195 1.52 -8.24 28.13
N ILE A 196 2.10 -7.89 27.00
CA ILE A 196 1.69 -8.29 25.65
C ILE A 196 2.73 -9.20 25.01
N LYS A 197 2.30 -9.99 24.04
CA LYS A 197 3.15 -10.93 23.29
C LYS A 197 3.75 -10.29 22.04
N TRP A 198 3.06 -9.34 21.43
CA TRP A 198 3.48 -8.69 20.19
C TRP A 198 3.14 -7.20 20.14
N LEU A 199 4.01 -6.45 19.46
CA LEU A 199 3.80 -5.06 19.09
C LEU A 199 3.90 -4.92 17.57
N ASN A 200 2.79 -4.60 16.95
CA ASN A 200 2.74 -4.30 15.52
C ASN A 200 2.89 -2.78 15.33
N MET A 201 3.95 -2.39 14.65
CA MET A 201 4.35 -1.00 14.46
C MET A 201 3.77 -0.39 13.17
N GLY A 202 2.94 -1.19 12.45
CA GLY A 202 2.36 -0.76 11.19
C GLY A 202 3.35 -0.62 10.03
N GLY A 203 2.94 0.08 9.02
CA GLY A 203 3.74 0.37 7.83
C GLY A 203 4.30 1.80 7.80
N GLY A 204 4.61 2.27 6.59
CA GLY A 204 5.19 3.58 6.36
C GLY A 204 6.71 3.58 6.29
N HIS A 205 7.33 2.39 6.38
CA HIS A 205 8.77 2.17 6.21
C HIS A 205 9.07 1.92 4.73
N LEU A 206 9.50 2.95 4.00
CA LEU A 206 9.85 2.80 2.59
C LEU A 206 11.31 2.34 2.44
N MET A 207 11.61 1.17 3.06
CA MET A 207 12.98 0.65 3.20
C MET A 207 13.66 0.32 1.87
N THR A 208 12.92 0.23 0.78
CA THR A 208 13.43 0.00 -0.56
C THR A 208 13.71 1.28 -1.34
N HIS A 209 13.42 2.46 -0.76
CA HIS A 209 13.83 3.73 -1.32
C HIS A 209 15.36 3.89 -1.20
N LYS A 210 15.99 4.37 -2.25
CA LYS A 210 17.48 4.48 -2.35
C LYS A 210 18.15 5.27 -1.22
N ASP A 211 17.44 6.26 -0.66
CA ASP A 211 17.94 7.16 0.38
C ASP A 211 17.43 6.76 1.78
N TYR A 212 16.87 5.54 1.93
CA TYR A 212 16.40 5.04 3.21
C TYR A 212 17.53 4.33 3.96
N ASP A 213 17.79 4.72 5.20
CA ASP A 213 18.81 4.11 6.04
C ASP A 213 18.29 2.83 6.71
N CYS A 214 18.50 1.68 6.04
CA CYS A 214 18.14 0.38 6.57
C CYS A 214 18.98 -0.03 7.80
N ASP A 215 20.23 0.43 7.91
CA ASP A 215 21.09 0.12 9.05
C ASP A 215 20.56 0.78 10.31
N GLU A 216 20.12 2.03 10.20
CA GLU A 216 19.45 2.73 11.31
C GLU A 216 18.14 2.05 11.70
N LEU A 217 17.30 1.62 10.73
CA LEU A 217 16.07 0.87 11.03
C LEU A 217 16.37 -0.40 11.81
N ILE A 218 17.34 -1.19 11.33
CA ILE A 218 17.76 -2.44 11.97
C ILE A 218 18.23 -2.17 13.40
N ARG A 219 19.08 -1.13 13.60
CA ARG A 219 19.58 -0.74 14.91
C ARG A 219 18.45 -0.35 15.89
N ILE A 220 17.50 0.45 15.43
CA ILE A 220 16.32 0.85 16.25
C ILE A 220 15.55 -0.39 16.71
N LEU A 221 15.27 -1.32 15.79
CA LEU A 221 14.53 -2.53 16.09
C LEU A 221 15.28 -3.46 17.05
N GLN A 222 16.60 -3.61 16.87
CA GLN A 222 17.46 -4.40 17.76
C GLN A 222 17.53 -3.79 19.17
N GLU A 223 17.70 -2.48 19.29
CA GLU A 223 17.70 -1.78 20.58
C GLU A 223 16.36 -1.95 21.30
N PHE A 224 15.26 -1.80 20.59
CA PHE A 224 13.91 -1.98 21.17
C PHE A 224 13.67 -3.43 21.57
N LYS A 225 14.10 -4.40 20.75
CA LYS A 225 14.03 -5.83 21.06
C LYS A 225 14.90 -6.20 22.27
N ALA A 226 16.07 -5.61 22.42
CA ALA A 226 16.92 -5.84 23.58
C ALA A 226 16.28 -5.32 24.88
N LYS A 227 15.52 -4.23 24.82
CA LYS A 227 14.76 -3.68 25.94
C LYS A 227 13.53 -4.54 26.30
N TYR A 228 12.88 -5.13 25.29
CA TYR A 228 11.68 -5.97 25.46
C TYR A 228 11.89 -7.35 24.79
N PRO A 229 12.74 -8.22 25.38
CA PRO A 229 13.21 -9.45 24.72
C PRO A 229 12.12 -10.47 24.41
N ASN A 230 11.03 -10.46 25.17
CA ASN A 230 9.89 -11.37 24.99
C ASN A 230 8.85 -10.86 24.01
N LEU A 231 8.98 -9.61 23.53
CA LEU A 231 8.03 -8.99 22.65
C LEU A 231 8.34 -9.32 21.19
N ARG A 232 7.40 -9.89 20.47
CA ARG A 232 7.48 -10.02 19.01
C ARG A 232 7.24 -8.63 18.39
N LEU A 233 8.13 -8.21 17.49
CA LEU A 233 8.02 -6.94 16.77
C LEU A 233 7.55 -7.23 15.35
N ILE A 234 6.53 -6.51 14.87
CA ILE A 234 5.94 -6.71 13.55
C ILE A 234 5.94 -5.38 12.80
N LEU A 235 6.36 -5.41 11.54
CA LEU A 235 6.27 -4.30 10.58
C LEU A 235 5.31 -4.69 9.45
N GLU A 236 4.52 -3.72 8.97
CA GLU A 236 3.55 -3.88 7.87
C GLU A 236 3.88 -2.99 6.66
N PRO A 237 5.08 -3.04 6.08
CA PRO A 237 5.33 -2.28 4.85
C PRO A 237 4.43 -2.81 3.73
N GLY A 238 3.92 -1.90 2.92
CA GLY A 238 3.15 -2.25 1.73
C GLY A 238 3.89 -1.80 0.48
N SER A 239 3.98 -0.48 0.26
CA SER A 239 4.67 0.11 -0.90
C SER A 239 6.10 -0.39 -1.05
N ALA A 240 6.82 -0.61 0.06
CA ALA A 240 8.22 -1.05 0.00
C ALA A 240 8.43 -2.36 -0.78
N PHE A 241 7.44 -3.27 -0.80
CA PHE A 241 7.54 -4.49 -1.59
C PHE A 241 7.57 -4.20 -3.09
N THR A 242 6.73 -3.28 -3.55
CA THR A 242 6.54 -3.01 -4.98
C THR A 242 6.95 -1.60 -5.41
N TRP A 243 7.72 -0.89 -4.58
CA TRP A 243 8.28 0.41 -4.89
C TRP A 243 9.16 0.35 -6.14
N ARG A 244 8.79 1.13 -7.16
CA ARG A 244 9.49 1.18 -8.45
C ARG A 244 9.74 -0.18 -9.11
N THR A 245 8.78 -1.09 -8.96
CA THR A 245 8.88 -2.42 -9.58
C THR A 245 8.07 -2.55 -10.86
N GLY A 246 7.40 -1.47 -11.29
CA GLY A 246 6.64 -1.55 -12.54
C GLY A 246 5.98 -0.25 -12.93
N TYR A 247 5.14 -0.36 -13.95
CA TYR A 247 4.70 0.74 -14.78
C TYR A 247 3.20 0.65 -15.08
N LEU A 248 2.61 1.79 -15.48
CA LEU A 248 1.34 1.82 -16.21
C LEU A 248 1.64 2.26 -17.65
N VAL A 249 1.41 1.37 -18.58
CA VAL A 249 1.58 1.62 -20.02
C VAL A 249 0.27 2.14 -20.59
N SER A 250 0.35 3.21 -21.36
CA SER A 250 -0.76 3.86 -22.03
C SER A 250 -0.38 4.19 -23.48
N THR A 251 -1.37 4.48 -24.30
CA THR A 251 -1.20 4.92 -25.70
C THR A 251 -1.84 6.28 -25.90
N VAL A 252 -1.20 7.13 -26.69
CA VAL A 252 -1.80 8.38 -27.18
C VAL A 252 -2.82 8.03 -28.28
N GLU A 253 -4.10 8.28 -27.99
CA GLU A 253 -5.21 7.97 -28.91
C GLU A 253 -5.65 9.18 -29.74
N ASP A 254 -5.45 10.39 -29.21
CA ASP A 254 -5.77 11.65 -29.90
C ASP A 254 -4.88 12.79 -29.38
N ILE A 255 -4.84 13.88 -30.14
CA ILE A 255 -4.13 15.11 -29.76
C ILE A 255 -5.07 16.29 -29.93
N VAL A 256 -5.27 17.02 -28.82
CA VAL A 256 -6.11 18.23 -28.81
C VAL A 256 -5.24 19.43 -28.49
N GLU A 257 -5.45 20.50 -29.23
CA GLU A 257 -4.85 21.81 -28.96
C GLU A 257 -5.93 22.85 -28.72
N ASN A 258 -5.88 23.47 -27.53
CA ASN A 258 -6.84 24.52 -27.20
C ASN A 258 -6.16 25.60 -26.32
N GLY A 259 -6.33 26.86 -26.68
CA GLY A 259 -5.76 27.97 -25.91
C GLY A 259 -4.23 27.93 -25.80
N GLY A 260 -3.55 27.29 -26.77
CA GLY A 260 -2.09 27.12 -26.78
C GLY A 260 -1.59 26.00 -25.85
N VAL A 261 -2.48 25.18 -25.31
CA VAL A 261 -2.16 23.97 -24.54
C VAL A 261 -2.33 22.75 -25.44
N ARG A 262 -1.28 21.95 -25.58
CA ARG A 262 -1.30 20.68 -26.31
C ARG A 262 -1.56 19.55 -25.33
N THR A 263 -2.61 18.78 -25.57
CA THR A 263 -3.00 17.64 -24.72
C THR A 263 -2.94 16.35 -25.52
N ALA A 264 -2.14 15.39 -25.06
CA ALA A 264 -2.17 14.02 -25.54
C ALA A 264 -3.28 13.27 -24.80
N MET A 265 -4.32 12.86 -25.52
CA MET A 265 -5.43 12.08 -24.97
C MET A 265 -5.05 10.60 -24.93
N LEU A 266 -5.10 10.02 -23.74
CA LEU A 266 -4.61 8.68 -23.47
C LEU A 266 -5.76 7.67 -23.35
N ASP A 267 -5.47 6.38 -23.52
CA ASP A 267 -6.39 5.28 -23.22
C ASP A 267 -6.47 4.92 -21.73
N VAL A 268 -5.81 5.66 -20.86
CA VAL A 268 -5.97 5.64 -19.41
C VAL A 268 -6.80 6.83 -18.94
N SER A 269 -7.24 6.77 -17.69
CA SER A 269 -7.88 7.88 -16.97
C SER A 269 -7.14 8.13 -15.66
N PHE A 270 -6.82 9.36 -15.34
CA PHE A 270 -6.25 9.73 -14.04
C PHE A 270 -7.26 9.47 -12.94
N ALA A 271 -8.53 9.84 -13.15
CA ALA A 271 -9.59 9.62 -12.18
C ALA A 271 -9.90 8.13 -11.93
N CYS A 272 -9.73 7.26 -12.94
CA CYS A 272 -10.05 5.84 -12.82
C CYS A 272 -8.83 4.99 -12.45
N HIS A 273 -7.65 5.30 -12.99
CA HIS A 273 -6.49 4.42 -12.91
C HIS A 273 -5.34 4.96 -12.07
N MET A 274 -5.34 6.27 -11.80
CA MET A 274 -4.35 6.97 -10.99
C MET A 274 -5.00 8.01 -10.06
N PRO A 275 -6.06 7.65 -9.29
CA PRO A 275 -6.80 8.63 -8.50
C PRO A 275 -5.92 9.35 -7.47
N ASP A 276 -4.86 8.72 -6.96
CA ASP A 276 -3.92 9.35 -6.03
C ASP A 276 -3.25 10.60 -6.62
N CYS A 277 -3.04 10.65 -7.94
CA CYS A 277 -2.50 11.86 -8.60
C CYS A 277 -3.42 13.07 -8.43
N LEU A 278 -4.75 12.85 -8.29
CA LEU A 278 -5.74 13.90 -8.11
C LEU A 278 -6.09 14.14 -6.64
N GLU A 279 -6.16 13.08 -5.83
CA GLU A 279 -6.52 13.12 -4.39
C GLU A 279 -5.40 13.67 -3.52
N MET A 280 -4.17 13.27 -3.81
CA MET A 280 -2.92 13.74 -3.20
C MET A 280 -2.04 14.32 -4.29
N PRO A 281 -2.29 15.52 -4.78
CA PRO A 281 -1.71 16.02 -6.02
C PRO A 281 -0.20 15.77 -6.10
N TYR A 282 0.19 14.72 -6.81
CA TYR A 282 1.57 14.46 -7.17
C TYR A 282 1.65 14.16 -8.66
N LYS A 283 2.76 14.56 -9.25
CA LYS A 283 3.01 14.35 -10.67
C LYS A 283 3.76 13.03 -10.86
N PRO A 284 3.17 12.03 -11.52
CA PRO A 284 3.87 10.78 -11.79
C PRO A 284 5.00 11.01 -12.78
N ALA A 285 6.12 10.30 -12.60
CA ALA A 285 7.18 10.30 -13.61
C ALA A 285 6.74 9.53 -14.87
N ILE A 286 7.19 10.00 -16.02
CA ILE A 286 7.00 9.32 -17.31
C ILE A 286 8.36 8.97 -17.87
N LEU A 287 8.55 7.74 -18.29
CA LEU A 287 9.80 7.26 -18.85
C LEU A 287 10.17 8.05 -20.13
N GLY A 288 11.35 8.66 -20.13
CA GLY A 288 11.82 9.48 -21.25
C GLY A 288 11.20 10.87 -21.34
N ALA A 289 10.58 11.34 -20.25
CA ALA A 289 10.09 12.70 -20.13
C ALA A 289 10.70 13.40 -18.91
N ARG A 290 10.63 14.73 -18.90
CA ARG A 290 11.06 15.57 -17.79
C ARG A 290 10.03 16.65 -17.46
N ASP A 291 10.20 17.29 -16.34
CA ASP A 291 9.44 18.48 -16.00
C ASP A 291 9.80 19.66 -16.91
N PRO A 292 8.83 20.54 -17.27
CA PRO A 292 9.11 21.75 -17.99
C PRO A 292 9.89 22.75 -17.12
N GLU A 293 10.83 23.45 -17.73
CA GLU A 293 11.45 24.62 -17.13
C GLU A 293 10.51 25.85 -17.21
N PRO A 294 10.74 26.88 -16.40
CA PRO A 294 9.90 28.08 -16.44
C PRO A 294 9.79 28.67 -17.86
N GLY A 295 8.56 28.73 -18.38
CA GLY A 295 8.26 29.25 -19.72
C GLY A 295 8.27 28.21 -20.85
N GLU A 296 8.69 26.97 -20.59
CA GLU A 296 8.54 25.88 -21.56
C GLU A 296 7.07 25.43 -21.67
N LYS A 297 6.65 25.15 -22.91
CA LYS A 297 5.34 24.56 -23.19
C LYS A 297 5.49 23.05 -23.35
N GLY A 298 4.97 22.33 -22.37
CA GLY A 298 4.96 20.88 -22.37
C GLY A 298 3.73 20.26 -23.04
N TRP A 299 3.65 18.95 -22.93
CA TRP A 299 2.50 18.15 -23.30
C TRP A 299 1.69 17.81 -22.03
N ARG A 300 0.43 18.20 -22.00
CA ARG A 300 -0.52 17.75 -21.01
C ARG A 300 -0.96 16.31 -21.31
N MET A 301 -1.10 15.48 -20.29
CA MET A 301 -1.70 14.15 -20.42
C MET A 301 -3.17 14.24 -20.03
N GLY A 302 -4.07 13.94 -20.97
CA GLY A 302 -5.52 13.86 -20.76
C GLY A 302 -5.99 12.41 -20.65
N GLY A 303 -6.90 12.16 -19.72
CA GLY A 303 -7.53 10.84 -19.57
C GLY A 303 -8.76 10.69 -20.48
N ASN A 304 -9.28 9.46 -20.53
CA ASN A 304 -10.40 9.06 -21.39
C ASN A 304 -11.78 9.06 -20.70
N SER A 305 -11.90 9.54 -19.45
CA SER A 305 -13.20 9.72 -18.81
C SER A 305 -13.84 11.06 -19.18
N CYS A 306 -15.17 11.19 -18.96
CA CYS A 306 -15.89 12.44 -19.19
C CYS A 306 -15.72 13.46 -18.05
N LEU A 307 -14.88 13.20 -17.05
CA LEU A 307 -14.59 14.17 -15.99
C LEU A 307 -13.72 15.30 -16.57
N ALA A 308 -14.16 16.54 -16.46
CA ALA A 308 -13.43 17.69 -17.01
C ALA A 308 -12.00 17.83 -16.43
N GLY A 309 -11.78 17.39 -15.18
CA GLY A 309 -10.49 17.39 -14.51
C GLY A 309 -9.65 16.13 -14.72
N ASP A 310 -10.03 15.24 -15.65
CA ASP A 310 -9.29 14.00 -15.92
C ASP A 310 -8.05 14.26 -16.76
N TYR A 311 -7.13 15.03 -16.23
CA TYR A 311 -5.83 15.29 -16.82
C TYR A 311 -4.80 15.62 -15.74
N TYR A 312 -3.52 15.56 -16.09
CA TYR A 312 -2.45 15.99 -15.22
C TYR A 312 -1.36 16.75 -15.97
N GLY A 313 -0.62 17.50 -15.19
CA GLY A 313 0.54 18.37 -15.41
C GLY A 313 1.12 18.40 -16.79
N ASP A 314 2.20 19.11 -17.00
CA ASP A 314 2.83 19.13 -18.31
C ASP A 314 4.19 18.42 -18.26
N TRP A 315 4.57 17.72 -19.33
CA TRP A 315 5.86 17.06 -19.49
C TRP A 315 6.54 17.49 -20.79
N ILE A 316 7.88 17.51 -20.77
CA ILE A 316 8.71 17.72 -21.95
C ILE A 316 9.23 16.36 -22.42
N PHE A 317 9.09 16.09 -23.70
CA PHE A 317 9.66 14.94 -24.39
C PHE A 317 10.70 15.42 -25.41
N ASP A 318 11.66 14.56 -25.73
CA ASP A 318 12.72 14.89 -26.72
C ASP A 318 12.18 15.10 -28.14
N ARG A 319 10.95 14.67 -28.40
CA ARG A 319 10.23 14.85 -29.68
C ARG A 319 8.76 15.15 -29.45
N ASP A 320 8.10 15.67 -30.46
CA ASP A 320 6.64 15.81 -30.42
C ASP A 320 5.95 14.44 -30.38
N LEU A 321 4.91 14.36 -29.54
CA LEU A 321 4.07 13.18 -29.44
C LEU A 321 3.16 13.05 -30.68
N ARG A 322 2.83 11.79 -31.00
CA ARG A 322 1.93 11.42 -32.10
C ARG A 322 0.93 10.36 -31.60
N VAL A 323 -0.21 10.29 -32.24
CA VAL A 323 -1.15 9.18 -32.03
C VAL A 323 -0.42 7.86 -32.26
N GLY A 324 -0.62 6.90 -31.36
CA GLY A 324 0.07 5.62 -31.32
C GLY A 324 1.34 5.59 -30.48
N ASP A 325 1.83 6.73 -29.98
CA ASP A 325 2.98 6.73 -29.07
C ASP A 325 2.64 6.12 -27.72
N ARG A 326 3.59 5.36 -27.18
CA ARG A 326 3.45 4.80 -25.83
C ARG A 326 3.88 5.82 -24.76
N ILE A 327 3.04 6.01 -23.77
CA ILE A 327 3.32 6.75 -22.54
C ILE A 327 3.45 5.72 -21.42
N VAL A 328 4.57 5.76 -20.71
CA VAL A 328 4.90 4.79 -19.66
C VAL A 328 5.07 5.54 -18.35
N PHE A 329 4.06 5.47 -17.50
CA PHE A 329 4.10 6.03 -16.15
C PHE A 329 4.90 5.10 -15.23
N GLU A 330 5.86 5.65 -14.50
CA GLU A 330 6.69 4.89 -13.56
C GLU A 330 6.01 4.71 -12.21
N ASP A 331 6.38 3.65 -11.51
CA ASP A 331 6.00 3.39 -10.11
C ASP A 331 4.48 3.21 -9.87
N MET A 332 3.82 2.41 -10.71
CA MET A 332 2.36 2.28 -10.77
C MET A 332 1.82 0.96 -10.18
N ILE A 333 2.65 0.13 -9.52
CA ILE A 333 2.22 -1.20 -9.04
C ILE A 333 1.69 -1.17 -7.61
N HIS A 334 2.16 -0.25 -6.74
CA HIS A 334 1.60 -0.07 -5.41
C HIS A 334 0.47 0.99 -5.43
N TYR A 335 -0.34 1.05 -4.38
CA TYR A 335 -1.50 1.95 -4.20
C TYR A 335 -2.31 2.27 -5.46
N THR A 336 -1.68 2.80 -6.50
CA THR A 336 -2.30 3.16 -7.79
C THR A 336 -3.15 2.01 -8.34
N MET A 337 -2.57 0.81 -8.42
CA MET A 337 -3.25 -0.37 -8.96
C MET A 337 -4.44 -0.81 -8.10
N VAL A 338 -4.36 -0.69 -6.76
CA VAL A 338 -5.43 -1.14 -5.84
C VAL A 338 -6.55 -0.13 -5.65
N LYS A 339 -6.35 1.14 -6.04
CA LYS A 339 -7.35 2.23 -5.91
C LYS A 339 -8.17 2.48 -7.18
N THR A 340 -8.01 1.67 -8.21
CA THR A 340 -8.69 1.87 -9.50
C THR A 340 -10.22 1.80 -9.40
N THR A 341 -10.89 2.58 -10.24
CA THR A 341 -12.35 2.60 -10.40
C THR A 341 -12.75 2.38 -11.85
N MET A 342 -14.05 2.22 -12.12
CA MET A 342 -14.61 2.09 -13.46
C MET A 342 -15.66 3.19 -13.72
N PHE A 343 -15.34 4.42 -13.33
CA PHE A 343 -16.20 5.57 -13.65
C PHE A 343 -16.39 5.68 -15.18
N ASN A 344 -17.57 6.05 -15.65
CA ASN A 344 -17.99 6.05 -17.06
C ASN A 344 -17.89 4.69 -17.79
N GLY A 345 -17.66 3.57 -17.07
CA GLY A 345 -17.41 2.28 -17.69
C GLY A 345 -16.00 2.17 -18.30
N VAL A 346 -15.08 3.08 -17.95
CA VAL A 346 -13.68 2.99 -18.35
C VAL A 346 -13.11 1.69 -17.80
N ALA A 347 -12.63 0.81 -18.70
CA ALA A 347 -12.16 -0.51 -18.32
C ALA A 347 -10.84 -0.44 -17.55
N HIS A 348 -10.69 -1.25 -16.49
CA HIS A 348 -9.40 -1.36 -15.82
C HIS A 348 -8.29 -1.76 -16.79
N PRO A 349 -7.05 -1.25 -16.62
CA PRO A 349 -5.90 -1.70 -17.37
C PRO A 349 -5.71 -3.21 -17.26
N ALA A 350 -5.15 -3.83 -18.30
CA ALA A 350 -4.66 -5.19 -18.22
C ALA A 350 -3.58 -5.30 -17.12
N ILE A 351 -3.29 -6.52 -16.68
CA ILE A 351 -2.23 -6.81 -15.73
C ILE A 351 -1.24 -7.76 -16.38
N ALA A 352 0.05 -7.40 -16.39
CA ALA A 352 1.11 -8.20 -16.95
C ALA A 352 2.31 -8.32 -15.98
N ILE A 353 3.10 -9.35 -16.17
CA ILE A 353 4.39 -9.56 -15.51
C ILE A 353 5.45 -9.75 -16.59
N VAL A 354 6.55 -9.02 -16.49
CA VAL A 354 7.79 -9.32 -17.20
C VAL A 354 8.63 -10.22 -16.31
N ARG A 355 8.84 -11.44 -16.76
CA ARG A 355 9.61 -12.45 -16.05
C ARG A 355 11.11 -12.11 -16.05
N ARG A 356 11.88 -12.78 -15.18
CA ARG A 356 13.35 -12.61 -15.07
C ARG A 356 14.09 -12.88 -16.38
N ASP A 357 13.54 -13.75 -17.25
CA ASP A 357 14.06 -14.07 -18.59
C ASP A 357 13.59 -13.09 -19.68
N GLY A 358 12.78 -12.08 -19.33
CA GLY A 358 12.21 -11.10 -20.25
C GLY A 358 10.88 -11.54 -20.91
N ALA A 359 10.36 -12.73 -20.60
CA ALA A 359 9.07 -13.17 -21.11
C ALA A 359 7.93 -12.33 -20.51
N ILE A 360 6.98 -11.93 -21.36
CA ILE A 360 5.79 -11.18 -20.96
C ILE A 360 4.64 -12.15 -20.73
N VAL A 361 4.06 -12.11 -19.53
CA VAL A 361 2.90 -12.93 -19.18
C VAL A 361 1.73 -12.01 -18.84
N ILE A 362 0.66 -12.08 -19.64
CA ILE A 362 -0.59 -11.35 -19.36
C ILE A 362 -1.37 -12.16 -18.31
N LYS A 363 -1.59 -11.54 -17.15
CA LYS A 363 -2.30 -12.16 -16.02
C LYS A 363 -3.79 -11.93 -16.06
N ARG A 364 -4.21 -10.74 -16.51
CA ARG A 364 -5.63 -10.36 -16.59
C ARG A 364 -5.85 -9.38 -17.74
N LYS A 365 -6.99 -9.52 -18.38
CA LYS A 365 -7.61 -8.51 -19.25
C LYS A 365 -9.00 -8.22 -18.70
N THR A 366 -9.37 -6.95 -18.65
CA THR A 366 -10.71 -6.54 -18.21
C THR A 366 -11.72 -6.76 -19.33
N ALA A 367 -12.89 -7.27 -18.97
CA ALA A 367 -14.00 -7.49 -19.89
C ALA A 367 -15.21 -6.60 -19.52
N TYR A 368 -16.17 -6.47 -20.41
CA TYR A 368 -17.43 -5.75 -20.16
C TYR A 368 -18.16 -6.27 -18.91
N GLU A 369 -18.10 -7.56 -18.65
CA GLU A 369 -18.76 -8.20 -17.50
C GLU A 369 -18.21 -7.69 -16.15
N ASP A 370 -16.95 -7.26 -16.09
CA ASP A 370 -16.34 -6.64 -14.89
C ASP A 370 -17.06 -5.33 -14.52
N PHE A 371 -17.50 -4.57 -15.51
CA PHE A 371 -18.29 -3.35 -15.29
C PHE A 371 -19.78 -3.68 -15.01
N LYS A 372 -20.39 -4.51 -15.87
CA LYS A 372 -21.81 -4.82 -15.80
C LYS A 372 -22.23 -5.46 -14.48
N SER A 373 -21.46 -6.44 -14.00
CA SER A 373 -21.75 -7.17 -12.76
C SER A 373 -21.73 -6.31 -11.49
N ARG A 374 -21.14 -5.12 -11.56
CA ARG A 374 -21.14 -4.14 -10.45
C ARG A 374 -22.42 -3.33 -10.36
N MET A 375 -23.22 -3.28 -11.41
CA MET A 375 -24.34 -2.31 -11.52
C MET A 375 -25.69 -2.94 -11.21
N SER A 376 -25.78 -4.27 -11.20
CA SER A 376 -27.01 -4.96 -10.86
C SER A 376 -26.82 -6.44 -10.51
#